data_40945f8b8bf588171b41d8e0be8ff486
#
_entry.id   40945f8b8bf588171b41d8e0be8ff486
#
_cell.length_a   1.000
_cell.length_b   1.000
_cell.length_c   1.000
_cell.angle_alpha   90.00
_cell.angle_beta   90.00
_cell.angle_gamma   90.00
#
_symmetry.space_group_name_H-M   'P 1'
#
loop_
_entity.id
_entity.type
_entity.pdbx_description
1 polymer ?
#
loop_
_entity_poly.entity_id
_entity_poly.type
_entity_poly.pdbx_seq_one_letter_code
_entity_poly.pdbx_strand_id
1 'polypeptide(L)'
;MEYTEYTKSRRQKEKFAVLILRSISLLSVLTTIAILFFLSFETFNFFTTEMEDGRFVKPWDFLFGTKWTPLFKPQSFGILPLVAGTLLVTVIAVTVAIVLGLSTAVFLSEYAPENVRRVIKPILEVLAGIPTVVYGYFALTFVTPILMNLSDVFGLSMIIFNALSAGLVMGIMITPMVSTISEDALISVPQHLRDASYAMGAKKFQTAFRVVVPAALSGIAASLVLGISRAIGETMIVTVAAGSTPNFTFNPLESIQAMTAFIVQISLGEAPHGSLEYSTIFAVGLVLFIMTLSLNIIGKWLVSKYSENY
;
A
#
# COMPACT_ATOMS: atom_id res chain seq x y z
N MET A 1 36.63 21.25 -40.26
CA MET A 1 35.21 21.54 -40.50
C MET A 1 34.26 20.41 -40.05
N GLU A 2 34.58 19.16 -40.27
CA GLU A 2 33.75 18.00 -39.92
C GLU A 2 33.49 17.81 -38.39
N TYR A 3 34.49 18.09 -37.55
CA TYR A 3 34.37 17.95 -36.09
C TYR A 3 33.35 18.92 -35.44
N THR A 4 33.19 20.10 -36.03
CA THR A 4 32.28 21.15 -35.55
C THR A 4 30.82 20.89 -35.96
N GLU A 5 30.57 20.25 -37.09
CA GLU A 5 29.22 19.83 -37.51
C GLU A 5 28.73 18.62 -36.72
N TYR A 6 29.59 17.65 -36.44
CA TYR A 6 29.28 16.49 -35.62
C TYR A 6 28.86 16.88 -34.18
N THR A 7 29.57 17.84 -33.58
CA THR A 7 29.25 18.37 -32.26
C THR A 7 27.96 19.20 -32.25
N LYS A 8 27.66 19.94 -33.33
CA LYS A 8 26.38 20.69 -33.46
C LYS A 8 25.18 19.75 -33.59
N SER A 9 25.25 18.72 -34.41
CA SER A 9 24.20 17.73 -34.60
C SER A 9 23.91 16.95 -33.30
N ARG A 10 24.95 16.56 -32.56
CA ARG A 10 24.82 15.90 -31.25
C ARG A 10 24.16 16.80 -30.23
N ARG A 11 24.52 18.06 -30.18
CA ARG A 11 23.92 19.07 -29.27
C ARG A 11 22.46 19.38 -29.60
N GLN A 12 22.06 19.30 -30.87
CA GLN A 12 20.65 19.45 -31.27
C GLN A 12 19.83 18.21 -30.84
N LYS A 13 20.35 16.99 -31.03
CA LYS A 13 19.72 15.76 -30.58
C LYS A 13 19.56 15.71 -29.05
N GLU A 14 20.58 16.16 -28.31
CA GLU A 14 20.51 16.29 -26.84
C GLU A 14 19.44 17.29 -26.39
N LYS A 15 19.39 18.50 -27.04
CA LYS A 15 18.33 19.47 -26.74
C LYS A 15 16.94 18.93 -27.02
N PHE A 16 16.76 18.21 -28.13
CA PHE A 16 15.50 17.57 -28.47
C PHE A 16 15.10 16.49 -27.46
N ALA A 17 16.03 15.63 -27.06
CA ALA A 17 15.81 14.64 -26.02
C ALA A 17 15.44 15.27 -24.68
N VAL A 18 16.15 16.33 -24.26
CA VAL A 18 15.85 17.08 -23.03
C VAL A 18 14.46 17.74 -23.12
N LEU A 19 14.09 18.29 -24.29
CA LEU A 19 12.75 18.87 -24.48
C LEU A 19 11.66 17.82 -24.33
N ILE A 20 11.82 16.65 -24.95
CA ILE A 20 10.86 15.52 -24.81
C ILE A 20 10.74 15.11 -23.35
N LEU A 21 11.86 14.87 -22.65
CA LEU A 21 11.85 14.48 -21.25
C LEU A 21 11.17 15.51 -20.35
N ARG A 22 11.43 16.81 -20.60
CA ARG A 22 10.74 17.91 -19.87
C ARG A 22 9.25 17.93 -20.16
N SER A 23 8.85 17.73 -21.42
CA SER A 23 7.43 17.71 -21.79
C SER A 23 6.69 16.52 -21.14
N ILE A 24 7.29 15.34 -21.11
CA ILE A 24 6.73 14.17 -20.43
C ILE A 24 6.62 14.39 -18.93
N SER A 25 7.68 14.95 -18.30
CA SER A 25 7.66 15.28 -16.88
C SER A 25 6.58 16.32 -16.56
N LEU A 26 6.45 17.37 -17.38
CA LEU A 26 5.43 18.40 -17.22
C LEU A 26 4.02 17.82 -17.36
N LEU A 27 3.81 16.95 -18.36
CA LEU A 27 2.54 16.27 -18.58
C LEU A 27 2.16 15.42 -17.35
N SER A 28 3.09 14.66 -16.77
CA SER A 28 2.85 13.87 -15.57
C SER A 28 2.42 14.74 -14.38
N VAL A 29 3.11 15.86 -14.15
CA VAL A 29 2.74 16.81 -13.07
C VAL A 29 1.37 17.43 -13.32
N LEU A 30 1.11 17.89 -14.55
CA LEU A 30 -0.19 18.47 -14.92
C LEU A 30 -1.34 17.47 -14.76
N THR A 31 -1.13 16.21 -15.15
CA THR A 31 -2.13 15.14 -14.97
C THR A 31 -2.43 14.94 -13.48
N THR A 32 -1.40 14.89 -12.63
CA THR A 32 -1.60 14.75 -11.18
C THR A 32 -2.39 15.92 -10.60
N ILE A 33 -2.04 17.15 -11.00
CA ILE A 33 -2.79 18.35 -10.56
C ILE A 33 -4.23 18.32 -11.06
N ALA A 34 -4.46 17.90 -12.31
CA ALA A 34 -5.79 17.80 -12.89
C ALA A 34 -6.66 16.76 -12.16
N ILE A 35 -6.09 15.60 -11.80
CA ILE A 35 -6.78 14.57 -11.00
C ILE A 35 -7.18 15.15 -9.64
N LEU A 36 -6.27 15.81 -8.95
CA LEU A 36 -6.54 16.41 -7.64
C LEU A 36 -7.60 17.51 -7.71
N PHE A 37 -7.52 18.36 -8.74
CA PHE A 37 -8.51 19.40 -8.97
C PHE A 37 -9.89 18.80 -9.21
N PHE A 38 -10.00 17.83 -10.12
CA PHE A 38 -11.25 17.15 -10.42
C PHE A 38 -11.83 16.43 -9.19
N LEU A 39 -10.99 15.70 -8.47
CA LEU A 39 -11.39 15.00 -7.25
C LEU A 39 -11.92 15.97 -6.17
N SER A 40 -11.24 17.10 -5.99
CA SER A 40 -11.66 18.15 -5.04
C SER A 40 -12.94 18.84 -5.48
N PHE A 41 -13.09 19.12 -6.78
CA PHE A 41 -14.28 19.73 -7.35
C PHE A 41 -15.52 18.85 -7.19
N GLU A 42 -15.42 17.57 -7.54
CA GLU A 42 -16.53 16.62 -7.38
C GLU A 42 -16.86 16.34 -5.90
N THR A 43 -15.85 16.35 -5.03
CA THR A 43 -16.07 16.28 -3.58
C THR A 43 -16.81 17.51 -3.05
N PHE A 44 -16.50 18.70 -3.57
CA PHE A 44 -17.25 19.89 -3.22
C PHE A 44 -18.72 19.80 -3.68
N ASN A 45 -18.95 19.32 -4.90
CA ASN A 45 -20.29 19.08 -5.42
C ASN A 45 -21.07 18.11 -4.52
N PHE A 46 -20.43 17.02 -4.05
CA PHE A 46 -21.04 16.07 -3.11
C PHE A 46 -21.58 16.74 -1.84
N PHE A 47 -20.86 17.69 -1.26
CA PHE A 47 -21.31 18.40 -0.06
C PHE A 47 -22.33 19.51 -0.33
N THR A 48 -22.46 19.98 -1.56
CA THR A 48 -23.41 21.03 -1.97
C THR A 48 -24.66 20.50 -2.66
N THR A 49 -24.73 19.19 -2.92
CA THR A 49 -25.91 18.55 -3.49
C THR A 49 -26.90 18.22 -2.37
N GLU A 50 -28.16 18.55 -2.57
CA GLU A 50 -29.25 18.21 -1.64
C GLU A 50 -29.56 16.70 -1.68
N MET A 51 -29.73 16.13 -0.50
CA MET A 51 -30.28 14.80 -0.32
C MET A 51 -31.78 14.79 -0.67
N GLU A 52 -32.37 13.59 -0.89
CA GLU A 52 -33.80 13.45 -1.18
C GLU A 52 -34.72 14.04 -0.07
N ASP A 53 -34.21 14.16 1.15
CA ASP A 53 -34.94 14.73 2.30
C ASP A 53 -34.71 16.23 2.49
N GLY A 54 -34.08 16.92 1.52
CA GLY A 54 -33.83 18.37 1.53
C GLY A 54 -32.67 18.80 2.44
N ARG A 55 -31.86 17.85 2.94
CA ARG A 55 -30.68 18.14 3.75
C ARG A 55 -29.40 18.04 2.92
N PHE A 56 -28.36 18.71 3.38
CA PHE A 56 -27.00 18.57 2.82
C PHE A 56 -26.16 17.64 3.69
N VAL A 57 -25.23 16.94 3.07
CA VAL A 57 -24.23 16.14 3.80
C VAL A 57 -23.28 17.09 4.51
N LYS A 58 -23.27 17.08 5.84
CA LYS A 58 -22.35 17.91 6.61
C LYS A 58 -20.95 17.30 6.60
N PRO A 59 -19.88 18.07 6.31
CA PRO A 59 -18.50 17.55 6.33
C PRO A 59 -18.11 16.88 7.64
N TRP A 60 -18.66 17.37 8.76
CA TRP A 60 -18.41 16.82 10.09
C TRP A 60 -19.04 15.44 10.29
N ASP A 61 -20.28 15.27 9.84
CA ASP A 61 -20.98 14.00 9.88
C ASP A 61 -20.35 12.96 8.94
N PHE A 62 -19.81 13.42 7.80
CA PHE A 62 -19.04 12.61 6.89
C PHE A 62 -17.73 12.10 7.51
N LEU A 63 -16.94 12.97 8.12
CA LEU A 63 -15.63 12.61 8.67
C LEU A 63 -15.71 11.76 9.95
N PHE A 64 -16.70 11.99 10.81
CA PHE A 64 -16.79 11.36 12.13
C PHE A 64 -17.97 10.40 12.28
N GLY A 65 -18.81 10.26 11.27
CA GLY A 65 -19.92 9.31 11.28
C GLY A 65 -19.44 7.86 11.27
N THR A 66 -20.13 7.01 12.05
CA THR A 66 -19.81 5.58 12.20
C THR A 66 -20.73 4.67 11.39
N LYS A 67 -21.61 5.23 10.56
CA LYS A 67 -22.51 4.49 9.67
C LYS A 67 -22.30 4.90 8.23
N TRP A 68 -22.09 3.92 7.36
CA TRP A 68 -21.91 4.10 5.93
C TRP A 68 -22.97 3.31 5.17
N THR A 69 -24.03 3.98 4.76
CA THR A 69 -25.17 3.38 4.02
C THR A 69 -25.67 4.30 2.91
N PRO A 70 -24.80 4.68 1.94
CA PRO A 70 -25.19 5.62 0.88
C PRO A 70 -26.28 5.06 -0.05
N LEU A 71 -26.34 3.75 -0.23
CA LEU A 71 -27.28 3.05 -1.13
C LEU A 71 -28.59 2.64 -0.45
N PHE A 72 -28.71 2.78 0.86
CA PHE A 72 -29.88 2.33 1.61
C PHE A 72 -30.57 3.49 2.34
N LYS A 73 -31.88 3.46 2.45
CA LYS A 73 -32.65 4.46 3.21
C LYS A 73 -32.90 3.99 4.66
N PRO A 74 -32.66 4.84 5.66
CA PRO A 74 -32.14 6.21 5.59
C PRO A 74 -30.65 6.25 5.24
N GLN A 75 -30.28 7.17 4.34
CA GLN A 75 -28.89 7.35 3.90
C GLN A 75 -28.01 7.86 5.05
N SER A 76 -26.80 7.33 5.14
CA SER A 76 -25.76 7.79 6.07
C SER A 76 -24.40 7.75 5.37
N PHE A 77 -23.63 8.83 5.53
CA PHE A 77 -22.37 9.05 4.82
C PHE A 77 -21.16 9.14 5.75
N GLY A 78 -21.19 8.48 6.92
CA GLY A 78 -20.06 8.49 7.85
C GLY A 78 -18.92 7.57 7.37
N ILE A 79 -17.75 8.12 7.05
CA ILE A 79 -16.64 7.40 6.39
C ILE A 79 -15.84 6.47 7.32
N LEU A 80 -15.98 6.61 8.65
CA LEU A 80 -15.13 5.85 9.60
C LEU A 80 -15.15 4.33 9.41
N PRO A 81 -16.25 3.65 9.05
CA PRO A 81 -16.23 2.21 8.77
C PRO A 81 -15.28 1.84 7.64
N LEU A 82 -15.24 2.63 6.56
CA LEU A 82 -14.35 2.38 5.41
C LEU A 82 -12.87 2.63 5.77
N VAL A 83 -12.61 3.69 6.53
CA VAL A 83 -11.27 4.00 7.05
C VAL A 83 -10.78 2.91 7.99
N ALA A 84 -11.61 2.49 8.95
CA ALA A 84 -11.28 1.43 9.90
C ALA A 84 -11.00 0.11 9.18
N GLY A 85 -11.84 -0.29 8.22
CA GLY A 85 -11.64 -1.49 7.42
C GLY A 85 -10.33 -1.46 6.62
N THR A 86 -10.04 -0.33 5.96
CA THR A 86 -8.78 -0.15 5.23
C THR A 86 -7.56 -0.25 6.15
N LEU A 87 -7.60 0.41 7.31
CA LEU A 87 -6.50 0.39 8.28
C LEU A 87 -6.32 -1.00 8.90
N LEU A 88 -7.41 -1.69 9.26
CA LEU A 88 -7.36 -3.03 9.86
C LEU A 88 -6.64 -4.02 8.95
N VAL A 89 -7.05 -4.12 7.69
CA VAL A 89 -6.40 -5.01 6.71
C VAL A 89 -4.95 -4.59 6.46
N THR A 90 -4.68 -3.29 6.37
CA THR A 90 -3.32 -2.76 6.19
C THR A 90 -2.40 -3.15 7.35
N VAL A 91 -2.84 -3.01 8.60
CA VAL A 91 -2.04 -3.37 9.78
C VAL A 91 -1.71 -4.86 9.78
N ILE A 92 -2.67 -5.72 9.46
CA ILE A 92 -2.44 -7.18 9.36
C ILE A 92 -1.40 -7.45 8.25
N ALA A 93 -1.60 -6.89 7.07
CA ALA A 93 -0.71 -7.11 5.93
C ALA A 93 0.72 -6.63 6.19
N VAL A 94 0.87 -5.44 6.76
CA VAL A 94 2.19 -4.89 7.10
C VAL A 94 2.88 -5.71 8.17
N THR A 95 2.16 -6.20 9.17
CA THR A 95 2.72 -7.09 10.19
C THR A 95 3.30 -8.36 9.58
N VAL A 96 2.55 -9.00 8.67
CA VAL A 96 3.04 -10.18 7.93
C VAL A 96 4.24 -9.83 7.06
N ALA A 97 4.18 -8.72 6.32
CA ALA A 97 5.26 -8.28 5.45
C ALA A 97 6.55 -7.92 6.21
N ILE A 98 6.44 -7.34 7.42
CA ILE A 98 7.59 -7.10 8.30
C ILE A 98 8.23 -8.42 8.69
N VAL A 99 7.44 -9.36 9.22
CA VAL A 99 7.97 -10.64 9.72
C VAL A 99 8.61 -11.44 8.59
N LEU A 100 7.91 -11.65 7.49
CA LEU A 100 8.40 -12.46 6.38
C LEU A 100 9.42 -11.72 5.52
N GLY A 101 9.14 -10.45 5.18
CA GLY A 101 9.98 -9.67 4.27
C GLY A 101 11.33 -9.31 4.88
N LEU A 102 11.35 -8.81 6.12
CA LEU A 102 12.60 -8.46 6.78
C LEU A 102 13.43 -9.70 7.12
N SER A 103 12.78 -10.80 7.57
CA SER A 103 13.51 -12.06 7.82
C SER A 103 14.15 -12.59 6.53
N THR A 104 13.42 -12.53 5.41
CA THR A 104 13.95 -12.93 4.09
C THR A 104 15.09 -12.00 3.65
N ALA A 105 14.95 -10.68 3.84
CA ALA A 105 15.99 -9.72 3.49
C ALA A 105 17.29 -9.96 4.28
N VAL A 106 17.20 -10.13 5.60
CA VAL A 106 18.37 -10.44 6.45
C VAL A 106 18.98 -11.78 6.08
N PHE A 107 18.15 -12.81 5.81
CA PHE A 107 18.66 -14.09 5.37
C PHE A 107 19.41 -13.97 4.05
N LEU A 108 18.83 -13.31 3.05
CA LEU A 108 19.45 -13.16 1.73
C LEU A 108 20.72 -12.30 1.76
N SER A 109 20.74 -11.22 2.54
CA SER A 109 21.90 -10.32 2.61
C SER A 109 23.07 -10.91 3.39
N GLU A 110 22.79 -11.56 4.53
CA GLU A 110 23.83 -11.93 5.49
C GLU A 110 24.15 -13.43 5.52
N TYR A 111 23.19 -14.30 5.20
CA TYR A 111 23.35 -15.74 5.42
C TYR A 111 23.35 -16.58 4.16
N ALA A 112 22.58 -16.18 3.14
CA ALA A 112 22.37 -17.02 1.96
C ALA A 112 23.65 -17.12 1.10
N PRO A 113 24.09 -18.32 0.74
CA PRO A 113 25.12 -18.48 -0.27
C PRO A 113 24.55 -18.08 -1.63
N GLU A 114 25.46 -17.73 -2.57
CA GLU A 114 25.09 -17.22 -3.90
C GLU A 114 24.11 -18.12 -4.65
N ASN A 115 24.28 -19.44 -4.52
CA ASN A 115 23.40 -20.41 -5.17
C ASN A 115 21.95 -20.32 -4.66
N VAL A 116 21.76 -20.11 -3.36
CA VAL A 116 20.43 -19.96 -2.73
C VAL A 116 19.79 -18.62 -3.12
N ARG A 117 20.57 -17.55 -3.09
CA ARG A 117 20.11 -16.22 -3.53
C ARG A 117 19.65 -16.23 -4.98
N ARG A 118 20.39 -16.93 -5.87
CA ARG A 118 20.05 -17.07 -7.30
C ARG A 118 18.72 -17.82 -7.54
N VAL A 119 18.26 -18.63 -6.60
CA VAL A 119 16.97 -19.33 -6.69
C VAL A 119 15.85 -18.53 -6.03
N ILE A 120 16.09 -17.96 -4.84
CA ILE A 120 15.03 -17.29 -4.08
C ILE A 120 14.62 -15.95 -4.74
N LYS A 121 15.55 -15.16 -5.28
CA LYS A 121 15.20 -13.88 -5.93
C LYS A 121 14.20 -14.05 -7.08
N PRO A 122 14.39 -14.92 -8.07
CA PRO A 122 13.38 -15.15 -9.10
C PRO A 122 12.03 -15.61 -8.55
N ILE A 123 12.00 -16.40 -7.47
CA ILE A 123 10.74 -16.82 -6.84
C ILE A 123 10.00 -15.60 -6.28
N LEU A 124 10.70 -14.69 -5.60
CA LEU A 124 10.11 -13.44 -5.10
C LEU A 124 9.61 -12.55 -6.24
N GLU A 125 10.36 -12.48 -7.35
CA GLU A 125 9.95 -11.72 -8.55
C GLU A 125 8.68 -12.30 -9.18
N VAL A 126 8.57 -13.62 -9.29
CA VAL A 126 7.36 -14.30 -9.78
C VAL A 126 6.17 -14.01 -8.87
N LEU A 127 6.36 -14.11 -7.54
CA LEU A 127 5.30 -13.76 -6.57
C LEU A 127 4.85 -12.31 -6.73
N ALA A 128 5.76 -11.36 -6.91
CA ALA A 128 5.42 -9.95 -7.14
C ALA A 128 4.66 -9.72 -8.47
N GLY A 129 4.81 -10.61 -9.45
CA GLY A 129 4.17 -10.54 -10.76
C GLY A 129 2.76 -11.16 -10.82
N ILE A 130 2.31 -11.86 -9.79
CA ILE A 130 0.97 -12.46 -9.76
C ILE A 130 -0.09 -11.35 -9.68
N PRO A 131 -1.14 -11.37 -10.55
CA PRO A 131 -2.25 -10.42 -10.46
C PRO A 131 -2.96 -10.46 -9.10
N THR A 132 -3.29 -9.29 -8.53
CA THR A 132 -3.85 -9.19 -7.17
C THR A 132 -5.23 -9.85 -7.04
N VAL A 133 -5.99 -9.94 -8.13
CA VAL A 133 -7.24 -10.72 -8.20
C VAL A 133 -7.02 -12.20 -7.85
N VAL A 134 -5.91 -12.79 -8.34
CA VAL A 134 -5.59 -14.20 -8.06
C VAL A 134 -5.28 -14.38 -6.57
N TYR A 135 -4.57 -13.45 -5.96
CA TYR A 135 -4.35 -13.43 -4.51
C TYR A 135 -5.66 -13.31 -3.74
N GLY A 136 -6.60 -12.46 -4.17
CA GLY A 136 -7.90 -12.32 -3.53
C GLY A 136 -8.70 -13.63 -3.59
N TYR A 137 -8.70 -14.30 -4.74
CA TYR A 137 -9.37 -15.58 -4.90
C TYR A 137 -8.68 -16.70 -4.09
N PHE A 138 -7.37 -16.71 -4.03
CA PHE A 138 -6.60 -17.61 -3.17
C PHE A 138 -6.90 -17.39 -1.68
N ALA A 139 -7.02 -16.14 -1.25
CA ALA A 139 -7.44 -15.80 0.11
C ALA A 139 -8.79 -16.43 0.45
N LEU A 140 -9.78 -16.25 -0.44
CA LEU A 140 -11.15 -16.71 -0.22
C LEU A 140 -11.27 -18.24 -0.28
N THR A 141 -10.64 -18.88 -1.26
CA THR A 141 -10.87 -20.31 -1.55
C THR A 141 -9.93 -21.25 -0.80
N PHE A 142 -8.77 -20.78 -0.39
CA PHE A 142 -7.76 -21.62 0.27
C PHE A 142 -7.47 -21.14 1.70
N VAL A 143 -7.13 -19.86 1.90
CA VAL A 143 -6.72 -19.37 3.22
C VAL A 143 -7.90 -19.29 4.18
N THR A 144 -9.03 -18.76 3.74
CA THR A 144 -10.23 -18.62 4.58
C THR A 144 -10.74 -19.95 5.15
N PRO A 145 -10.90 -21.05 4.37
CA PRO A 145 -11.32 -22.34 4.93
C PRO A 145 -10.35 -22.89 5.98
N ILE A 146 -9.05 -22.72 5.79
CA ILE A 146 -8.04 -23.15 6.77
C ILE A 146 -8.20 -22.34 8.06
N LEU A 147 -8.36 -21.02 7.97
CA LEU A 147 -8.55 -20.17 9.14
C LEU A 147 -9.88 -20.44 9.85
N MET A 148 -10.96 -20.73 9.12
CA MET A 148 -12.24 -21.12 9.70
C MET A 148 -12.13 -22.40 10.51
N ASN A 149 -11.54 -23.46 9.96
CA ASN A 149 -11.30 -24.71 10.68
C ASN A 149 -10.44 -24.48 11.94
N LEU A 150 -9.45 -23.59 11.86
CA LEU A 150 -8.62 -23.25 13.00
C LEU A 150 -9.41 -22.44 14.05
N SER A 151 -10.24 -21.49 13.62
CA SER A 151 -11.08 -20.69 14.52
C SER A 151 -12.10 -21.53 15.29
N ASP A 152 -12.67 -22.56 14.63
CA ASP A 152 -13.60 -23.49 15.24
C ASP A 152 -12.96 -24.28 16.39
N VAL A 153 -11.68 -24.67 16.24
CA VAL A 153 -10.92 -25.36 17.32
C VAL A 153 -10.79 -24.47 18.57
N PHE A 154 -10.70 -23.13 18.37
CA PHE A 154 -10.64 -22.16 19.47
C PHE A 154 -11.99 -21.64 19.90
N GLY A 155 -13.09 -22.11 19.34
CA GLY A 155 -14.46 -21.65 19.64
C GLY A 155 -14.73 -20.21 19.20
N LEU A 156 -14.01 -19.72 18.19
CA LEU A 156 -14.17 -18.38 17.62
C LEU A 156 -15.08 -18.42 16.40
N SER A 157 -16.05 -17.52 16.33
CA SER A 157 -16.91 -17.38 15.15
C SER A 157 -16.20 -16.56 14.08
N MET A 158 -15.90 -17.18 12.94
CA MET A 158 -15.30 -16.52 11.78
C MET A 158 -16.24 -16.63 10.58
N ILE A 159 -16.39 -15.55 9.84
CA ILE A 159 -17.21 -15.55 8.63
C ILE A 159 -16.32 -15.69 7.37
N ILE A 160 -16.96 -16.12 6.27
CA ILE A 160 -16.25 -16.43 5.02
C ILE A 160 -15.47 -15.20 4.49
N PHE A 161 -16.13 -14.04 4.43
CA PHE A 161 -15.48 -12.79 4.07
C PHE A 161 -14.97 -12.11 5.34
N ASN A 162 -13.66 -11.99 5.49
CA ASN A 162 -13.08 -11.45 6.73
C ASN A 162 -11.78 -10.68 6.47
N ALA A 163 -11.47 -9.76 7.36
CA ALA A 163 -10.28 -8.91 7.25
C ALA A 163 -8.98 -9.71 7.46
N LEU A 164 -9.01 -10.80 8.24
CA LEU A 164 -7.81 -11.57 8.57
C LEU A 164 -7.25 -12.28 7.33
N SER A 165 -8.09 -13.03 6.61
CA SER A 165 -7.63 -13.76 5.40
C SER A 165 -7.15 -12.80 4.31
N ALA A 166 -7.87 -11.69 4.09
CA ALA A 166 -7.47 -10.66 3.15
C ALA A 166 -6.12 -10.04 3.55
N GLY A 167 -5.95 -9.67 4.82
CA GLY A 167 -4.73 -9.06 5.33
C GLY A 167 -3.52 -9.99 5.30
N LEU A 168 -3.69 -11.28 5.65
CA LEU A 168 -2.61 -12.27 5.59
C LEU A 168 -2.09 -12.45 4.15
N VAL A 169 -2.99 -12.64 3.19
CA VAL A 169 -2.60 -12.84 1.79
C VAL A 169 -2.03 -11.56 1.17
N MET A 170 -2.60 -10.39 1.51
CA MET A 170 -2.01 -9.12 1.11
C MET A 170 -0.60 -8.93 1.68
N GLY A 171 -0.36 -9.36 2.92
CA GLY A 171 0.98 -9.36 3.51
C GLY A 171 1.97 -10.24 2.75
N ILE A 172 1.56 -11.43 2.32
CA ILE A 172 2.36 -12.32 1.47
C ILE A 172 2.67 -11.63 0.13
N MET A 173 1.68 -11.00 -0.50
CA MET A 173 1.84 -10.26 -1.76
C MET A 173 2.83 -9.09 -1.66
N ILE A 174 2.88 -8.41 -0.52
CA ILE A 174 3.79 -7.26 -0.28
C ILE A 174 5.21 -7.74 0.10
N THR A 175 5.34 -8.93 0.67
CA THR A 175 6.61 -9.50 1.16
C THR A 175 7.77 -9.40 0.16
N PRO A 176 7.63 -9.72 -1.14
CA PRO A 176 8.72 -9.61 -2.11
C PRO A 176 9.29 -8.19 -2.22
N MET A 177 8.41 -7.19 -2.26
CA MET A 177 8.82 -5.79 -2.36
C MET A 177 9.57 -5.33 -1.11
N VAL A 178 9.04 -5.63 0.08
CA VAL A 178 9.69 -5.29 1.36
C VAL A 178 11.04 -6.02 1.47
N SER A 179 11.08 -7.31 1.11
CA SER A 179 12.31 -8.11 1.15
C SER A 179 13.39 -7.55 0.23
N THR A 180 13.07 -7.27 -1.03
CA THR A 180 14.06 -6.81 -2.02
C THR A 180 14.63 -5.45 -1.64
N ILE A 181 13.78 -4.47 -1.30
CA ILE A 181 14.25 -3.13 -0.94
C ILE A 181 15.04 -3.15 0.37
N SER A 182 14.63 -3.96 1.35
CA SER A 182 15.37 -4.12 2.60
C SER A 182 16.70 -4.85 2.39
N GLU A 183 16.75 -5.87 1.51
CA GLU A 183 17.99 -6.55 1.14
C GLU A 183 18.99 -5.58 0.51
N ASP A 184 18.54 -4.76 -0.44
CA ASP A 184 19.39 -3.76 -1.08
C ASP A 184 19.95 -2.75 -0.08
N ALA A 185 19.12 -2.33 0.89
CA ALA A 185 19.57 -1.47 1.99
C ALA A 185 20.61 -2.16 2.89
N LEU A 186 20.41 -3.43 3.23
CA LEU A 186 21.37 -4.20 4.03
C LEU A 186 22.71 -4.41 3.29
N ILE A 187 22.66 -4.70 1.99
CA ILE A 187 23.87 -4.87 1.16
C ILE A 187 24.65 -3.56 1.04
N SER A 188 23.97 -2.41 1.00
CA SER A 188 24.60 -1.09 0.88
C SER A 188 25.43 -0.68 2.09
N VAL A 189 25.27 -1.35 3.24
CA VAL A 189 26.08 -1.11 4.44
C VAL A 189 27.55 -1.42 4.15
N PRO A 190 28.48 -0.50 4.43
CA PRO A 190 29.90 -0.68 4.12
C PRO A 190 30.52 -1.92 4.79
N GLN A 191 31.34 -2.67 4.03
CA GLN A 191 31.93 -3.92 4.52
C GLN A 191 32.85 -3.71 5.73
N HIS A 192 33.54 -2.56 5.83
CA HIS A 192 34.43 -2.26 6.96
C HIS A 192 33.72 -2.25 8.33
N LEU A 193 32.41 -1.95 8.37
CA LEU A 193 31.61 -2.03 9.62
C LEU A 193 31.44 -3.49 10.06
N ARG A 194 31.25 -4.40 9.12
CA ARG A 194 31.19 -5.85 9.38
C ARG A 194 32.53 -6.38 9.86
N ASP A 195 33.61 -5.99 9.18
CA ASP A 195 34.96 -6.42 9.50
C ASP A 195 35.39 -5.93 10.88
N ALA A 196 35.09 -4.67 11.23
CA ALA A 196 35.33 -4.13 12.57
C ALA A 196 34.59 -4.90 13.65
N SER A 197 33.32 -5.25 13.40
CA SER A 197 32.53 -6.06 14.33
C SER A 197 33.13 -7.46 14.54
N TYR A 198 33.58 -8.12 13.47
CA TYR A 198 34.23 -9.42 13.56
C TYR A 198 35.59 -9.33 14.24
N ALA A 199 36.35 -8.26 14.03
CA ALA A 199 37.63 -8.02 14.73
C ALA A 199 37.44 -7.87 16.24
N MET A 200 36.28 -7.37 16.69
CA MET A 200 35.91 -7.32 18.13
C MET A 200 35.38 -8.65 18.67
N GLY A 201 35.41 -9.74 17.88
CA GLY A 201 34.99 -11.07 18.30
C GLY A 201 33.46 -11.32 18.19
N ALA A 202 32.71 -10.44 17.54
CA ALA A 202 31.26 -10.63 17.36
C ALA A 202 30.96 -11.81 16.43
N LYS A 203 29.92 -12.57 16.78
CA LYS A 203 29.39 -13.65 15.91
C LYS A 203 28.55 -13.05 14.79
N LYS A 204 28.37 -13.80 13.68
CA LYS A 204 27.59 -13.40 12.51
C LYS A 204 26.20 -12.85 12.85
N PHE A 205 25.48 -13.52 13.75
CA PHE A 205 24.18 -13.05 14.25
C PHE A 205 24.28 -11.67 14.97
N GLN A 206 25.30 -11.50 15.80
CA GLN A 206 25.48 -10.23 16.52
C GLN A 206 25.82 -9.10 15.54
N THR A 207 26.69 -9.34 14.56
CA THR A 207 27.02 -8.37 13.53
C THR A 207 25.78 -8.01 12.70
N ALA A 208 25.00 -9.00 12.23
CA ALA A 208 23.77 -8.76 11.46
C ALA A 208 22.78 -7.87 12.22
N PHE A 209 22.40 -8.24 13.45
CA PHE A 209 21.35 -7.56 14.19
C PHE A 209 21.78 -6.32 14.99
N ARG A 210 23.06 -6.20 15.37
CA ARG A 210 23.56 -5.06 16.17
C ARG A 210 24.34 -4.03 15.38
N VAL A 211 24.77 -4.37 14.17
CA VAL A 211 25.55 -3.46 13.30
C VAL A 211 24.84 -3.23 11.97
N VAL A 212 24.59 -4.29 11.21
CA VAL A 212 24.07 -4.15 9.83
C VAL A 212 22.63 -3.67 9.79
N VAL A 213 21.71 -4.31 10.54
CA VAL A 213 20.29 -3.91 10.57
C VAL A 213 20.10 -2.47 11.08
N PRO A 214 20.74 -2.03 12.20
CA PRO A 214 20.67 -0.63 12.60
C PRO A 214 21.25 0.35 11.57
N ALA A 215 22.37 0.00 10.93
CA ALA A 215 22.98 0.83 9.90
C ALA A 215 22.11 0.95 8.63
N ALA A 216 21.33 -0.08 8.29
CA ALA A 216 20.40 -0.10 7.18
C ALA A 216 18.98 0.41 7.52
N LEU A 217 18.75 0.90 8.75
CA LEU A 217 17.40 1.18 9.28
C LEU A 217 16.63 2.18 8.42
N SER A 218 17.28 3.19 7.85
CA SER A 218 16.64 4.17 6.97
C SER A 218 16.08 3.53 5.69
N GLY A 219 16.84 2.61 5.07
CA GLY A 219 16.40 1.88 3.88
C GLY A 219 15.30 0.86 4.20
N ILE A 220 15.41 0.16 5.34
CA ILE A 220 14.36 -0.74 5.83
C ILE A 220 13.07 0.05 6.11
N ALA A 221 13.16 1.20 6.79
CA ALA A 221 12.00 2.04 7.02
C ALA A 221 11.36 2.54 5.72
N ALA A 222 12.17 2.90 4.71
CA ALA A 222 11.67 3.27 3.39
C ALA A 222 10.91 2.12 2.71
N SER A 223 11.39 0.87 2.81
CA SER A 223 10.69 -0.30 2.26
C SER A 223 9.34 -0.52 2.94
N LEU A 224 9.25 -0.32 4.24
CA LEU A 224 8.01 -0.45 5.00
C LEU A 224 7.00 0.65 4.64
N VAL A 225 7.45 1.90 4.49
CA VAL A 225 6.58 3.00 4.05
C VAL A 225 5.98 2.72 2.67
N LEU A 226 6.79 2.20 1.73
CA LEU A 226 6.30 1.77 0.42
C LEU A 226 5.32 0.60 0.52
N GLY A 227 5.59 -0.38 1.40
CA GLY A 227 4.70 -1.50 1.68
C GLY A 227 3.35 -1.05 2.23
N ILE A 228 3.34 -0.12 3.21
CA ILE A 228 2.12 0.47 3.78
C ILE A 228 1.33 1.20 2.68
N SER A 229 2.00 2.02 1.88
CA SER A 229 1.35 2.78 0.79
C SER A 229 0.69 1.85 -0.23
N ARG A 230 1.34 0.74 -0.57
CA ARG A 230 0.80 -0.29 -1.45
C ARG A 230 -0.40 -1.01 -0.83
N ALA A 231 -0.34 -1.34 0.48
CA ALA A 231 -1.42 -2.00 1.20
C ALA A 231 -2.70 -1.15 1.25
N ILE A 232 -2.58 0.14 1.56
CA ILE A 232 -3.74 1.06 1.64
C ILE A 232 -4.44 1.20 0.30
N GLY A 233 -3.68 1.19 -0.80
CA GLY A 233 -4.21 1.29 -2.16
C GLY A 233 -4.67 -0.05 -2.78
N GLU A 234 -4.53 -1.17 -2.06
CA GLU A 234 -4.93 -2.47 -2.60
C GLU A 234 -6.45 -2.55 -2.75
N THR A 235 -6.87 -3.01 -3.90
CA THR A 235 -8.29 -3.00 -4.28
C THR A 235 -8.86 -4.41 -4.39
N MET A 236 -8.21 -5.28 -5.18
CA MET A 236 -8.82 -6.54 -5.58
C MET A 236 -8.81 -7.59 -4.46
N ILE A 237 -7.73 -7.69 -3.67
CA ILE A 237 -7.68 -8.65 -2.56
C ILE A 237 -8.76 -8.31 -1.53
N VAL A 238 -8.89 -7.03 -1.15
CA VAL A 238 -9.88 -6.61 -0.16
C VAL A 238 -11.30 -6.74 -0.69
N THR A 239 -11.56 -6.40 -1.96
CA THR A 239 -12.90 -6.54 -2.56
C THR A 239 -13.34 -8.01 -2.60
N VAL A 240 -12.43 -8.93 -2.92
CA VAL A 240 -12.77 -10.36 -3.08
C VAL A 240 -12.81 -11.09 -1.74
N ALA A 241 -11.91 -10.83 -0.81
CA ALA A 241 -11.73 -11.66 0.38
C ALA A 241 -12.19 -11.00 1.69
N ALA A 242 -12.14 -9.66 1.83
CA ALA A 242 -12.55 -8.99 3.06
C ALA A 242 -14.05 -8.75 3.16
N GLY A 243 -14.75 -8.73 2.02
CA GLY A 243 -16.18 -8.48 1.93
C GLY A 243 -16.52 -7.03 1.57
N SER A 244 -17.83 -6.74 1.59
CA SER A 244 -18.38 -5.43 1.21
C SER A 244 -19.36 -4.88 2.27
N THR A 245 -19.16 -5.26 3.54
CA THR A 245 -20.01 -4.81 4.65
C THR A 245 -19.29 -3.68 5.37
N PRO A 246 -19.83 -2.45 5.36
CA PRO A 246 -19.18 -1.30 5.99
C PRO A 246 -19.40 -1.30 7.51
N ASN A 247 -18.80 -2.26 8.20
CA ASN A 247 -18.84 -2.37 9.66
C ASN A 247 -17.74 -1.52 10.29
N PHE A 248 -18.09 -0.75 11.31
CA PHE A 248 -17.12 -0.09 12.17
C PHE A 248 -16.67 -1.07 13.26
N THR A 249 -15.73 -1.93 12.91
CA THR A 249 -15.19 -2.98 13.78
C THR A 249 -13.66 -3.03 13.69
N PHE A 250 -13.03 -3.51 14.76
CA PHE A 250 -11.62 -3.85 14.81
C PHE A 250 -11.40 -5.37 14.95
N ASN A 251 -12.48 -6.16 14.85
CA ASN A 251 -12.39 -7.61 14.87
C ASN A 251 -11.95 -8.14 13.48
N PRO A 252 -10.77 -8.77 13.37
CA PRO A 252 -10.26 -9.25 12.10
C PRO A 252 -11.02 -10.45 11.52
N LEU A 253 -11.88 -11.10 12.31
CA LEU A 253 -12.68 -12.25 11.89
C LEU A 253 -14.00 -11.85 11.21
N GLU A 254 -14.34 -10.56 11.21
CA GLU A 254 -15.55 -10.02 10.63
C GLU A 254 -15.32 -9.49 9.21
N SER A 255 -16.43 -9.34 8.47
CA SER A 255 -16.44 -8.67 7.17
C SER A 255 -16.30 -7.16 7.36
N ILE A 256 -15.47 -6.58 6.52
CA ILE A 256 -15.27 -5.13 6.44
C ILE A 256 -15.38 -4.66 4.99
N GLN A 257 -15.54 -3.36 4.82
CA GLN A 257 -15.40 -2.73 3.51
C GLN A 257 -14.24 -1.74 3.54
N ALA A 258 -13.29 -1.89 2.61
CA ALA A 258 -12.22 -0.92 2.42
C ALA A 258 -12.68 0.22 1.51
N MET A 259 -12.04 1.40 1.61
CA MET A 259 -12.32 2.55 0.76
C MET A 259 -12.19 2.22 -0.73
N THR A 260 -11.14 1.51 -1.11
CA THR A 260 -10.90 1.08 -2.50
C THR A 260 -11.97 0.10 -3.00
N ALA A 261 -12.40 -0.85 -2.15
CA ALA A 261 -13.48 -1.79 -2.48
C ALA A 261 -14.81 -1.07 -2.70
N PHE A 262 -15.14 -0.06 -1.87
CA PHE A 262 -16.33 0.75 -2.05
C PHE A 262 -16.30 1.53 -3.39
N ILE A 263 -15.16 2.17 -3.73
CA ILE A 263 -15.01 2.90 -5.00
C ILE A 263 -15.28 1.97 -6.20
N VAL A 264 -14.75 0.75 -6.17
CA VAL A 264 -14.99 -0.25 -7.24
C VAL A 264 -16.46 -0.65 -7.30
N GLN A 265 -17.08 -0.93 -6.16
CA GLN A 265 -18.47 -1.33 -6.08
C GLN A 265 -19.40 -0.30 -6.75
N ILE A 266 -19.27 0.97 -6.38
CA ILE A 266 -20.07 2.04 -7.00
C ILE A 266 -19.72 2.23 -8.48
N SER A 267 -18.44 2.15 -8.85
CA SER A 267 -17.99 2.32 -10.25
C SER A 267 -18.49 1.20 -11.18
N LEU A 268 -18.80 0.01 -10.65
CA LEU A 268 -19.36 -1.11 -11.40
C LEU A 268 -20.87 -0.99 -11.66
N GLY A 269 -21.51 0.10 -11.23
CA GLY A 269 -22.88 0.44 -11.61
C GLY A 269 -23.91 0.27 -10.50
N GLU A 270 -23.51 0.15 -9.23
CA GLU A 270 -24.46 0.10 -8.11
C GLU A 270 -25.15 1.45 -7.83
N ALA A 271 -24.62 2.55 -8.41
CA ALA A 271 -25.25 3.86 -8.37
C ALA A 271 -25.32 4.51 -9.76
N PRO A 272 -26.42 5.21 -10.12
CA PRO A 272 -26.52 5.93 -11.38
C PRO A 272 -25.50 7.06 -11.47
N HIS A 273 -24.92 7.25 -12.67
CA HIS A 273 -24.03 8.39 -12.91
C HIS A 273 -24.76 9.72 -12.64
N GLY A 274 -24.09 10.61 -11.91
CA GLY A 274 -24.62 11.94 -11.56
C GLY A 274 -25.55 11.95 -10.33
N SER A 275 -25.77 10.80 -9.68
CA SER A 275 -26.47 10.76 -8.39
C SER A 275 -25.56 11.16 -7.24
N LEU A 276 -26.16 11.50 -6.08
CA LEU A 276 -25.42 11.78 -4.84
C LEU A 276 -24.58 10.57 -4.41
N GLU A 277 -25.15 9.37 -4.53
CA GLU A 277 -24.49 8.09 -4.22
C GLU A 277 -23.24 7.90 -5.08
N TYR A 278 -23.34 8.20 -6.39
CA TYR A 278 -22.19 8.13 -7.28
C TYR A 278 -21.10 9.15 -6.89
N SER A 279 -21.49 10.36 -6.48
CA SER A 279 -20.54 11.41 -6.06
C SER A 279 -19.75 11.03 -4.81
N THR A 280 -20.21 10.06 -4.01
CA THR A 280 -19.48 9.55 -2.84
C THR A 280 -18.12 8.98 -3.19
N ILE A 281 -17.93 8.42 -4.41
CA ILE A 281 -16.62 7.86 -4.82
C ILE A 281 -15.51 8.92 -4.81
N PHE A 282 -15.85 10.17 -5.18
CA PHE A 282 -14.89 11.26 -5.20
C PHE A 282 -14.54 11.71 -3.78
N ALA A 283 -15.52 11.80 -2.89
CA ALA A 283 -15.30 12.14 -1.49
C ALA A 283 -14.45 11.07 -0.78
N VAL A 284 -14.77 9.78 -0.97
CA VAL A 284 -13.97 8.65 -0.45
C VAL A 284 -12.57 8.64 -1.06
N GLY A 285 -12.46 8.87 -2.38
CA GLY A 285 -11.19 8.96 -3.09
C GLY A 285 -10.31 10.10 -2.57
N LEU A 286 -10.87 11.27 -2.26
CA LEU A 286 -10.14 12.40 -1.67
C LEU A 286 -9.61 12.05 -0.28
N VAL A 287 -10.42 11.40 0.58
CA VAL A 287 -9.96 10.95 1.90
C VAL A 287 -8.86 9.90 1.78
N LEU A 288 -8.98 8.94 0.87
CA LEU A 288 -7.95 7.94 0.59
C LEU A 288 -6.64 8.61 0.13
N PHE A 289 -6.74 9.61 -0.75
CA PHE A 289 -5.58 10.39 -1.21
C PHE A 289 -4.91 11.13 -0.05
N ILE A 290 -5.68 11.85 0.77
CA ILE A 290 -5.14 12.58 1.94
C ILE A 290 -4.49 11.63 2.93
N MET A 291 -5.10 10.46 3.18
CA MET A 291 -4.56 9.45 4.08
C MET A 291 -3.24 8.88 3.57
N THR A 292 -3.16 8.49 2.29
CA THR A 292 -1.92 7.97 1.69
C THR A 292 -0.84 9.04 1.60
N LEU A 293 -1.17 10.27 1.26
CA LEU A 293 -0.24 11.40 1.22
C LEU A 293 0.34 11.67 2.62
N SER A 294 -0.52 11.72 3.64
CA SER A 294 -0.11 11.96 5.03
C SER A 294 0.85 10.88 5.51
N LEU A 295 0.55 9.61 5.25
CA LEU A 295 1.42 8.48 5.61
C LEU A 295 2.76 8.51 4.87
N ASN A 296 2.76 8.87 3.58
CA ASN A 296 3.99 9.04 2.81
C ASN A 296 4.86 10.19 3.32
N ILE A 297 4.25 11.33 3.72
CA ILE A 297 4.98 12.47 4.30
C ILE A 297 5.56 12.08 5.66
N ILE A 298 4.77 11.47 6.54
CA ILE A 298 5.22 10.99 7.84
C ILE A 298 6.34 9.96 7.67
N GLY A 299 6.18 9.02 6.76
CA GLY A 299 7.18 8.01 6.44
C GLY A 299 8.50 8.61 5.96
N LYS A 300 8.47 9.54 5.02
CA LYS A 300 9.66 10.27 4.56
C LYS A 300 10.33 11.06 5.69
N TRP A 301 9.54 11.70 6.53
CA TRP A 301 10.07 12.44 7.69
C TRP A 301 10.77 11.50 8.67
N LEU A 302 10.17 10.34 8.97
CA LEU A 302 10.79 9.32 9.83
C LEU A 302 12.10 8.80 9.23
N VAL A 303 12.09 8.44 7.95
CA VAL A 303 13.29 7.97 7.24
C VAL A 303 14.39 9.03 7.30
N SER A 304 14.09 10.30 7.00
CA SER A 304 15.09 11.38 7.02
C SER A 304 15.65 11.66 8.41
N LYS A 305 14.84 11.50 9.46
CA LYS A 305 15.26 11.73 10.85
C LYS A 305 16.22 10.65 11.37
N TYR A 306 16.05 9.41 10.89
CA TYR A 306 16.86 8.25 11.31
C TYR A 306 17.88 7.82 10.25
N SER A 307 18.04 8.61 9.17
CA SER A 307 19.09 8.39 8.17
C SER A 307 20.45 8.79 8.76
N GLU A 308 21.30 7.81 8.97
CA GLU A 308 22.72 8.04 9.26
C GLU A 308 23.48 8.17 7.94
N ASN A 309 24.22 9.27 7.77
CA ASN A 309 25.14 9.46 6.65
C ASN A 309 26.48 8.81 7.03
N TYR A 310 26.77 7.64 6.46
CA TYR A 310 28.05 6.99 6.57
C TYR A 310 29.01 7.43 5.45
#